data_c883a9e7b62aef3d9af02abd3b828ef7
#
_entry.id   c883a9e7b62aef3d9af02abd3b828ef7
#
_cell.length_a   1.000
_cell.length_b   1.000
_cell.length_c   1.000
_cell.angle_alpha   90.00
_cell.angle_beta   90.00
_cell.angle_gamma   90.00
#
_symmetry.space_group_name_H-M   'P 1'
#
loop_
_entity.id
_entity.type
_entity.pdbx_description
1 polymer ?
#
loop_
_entity_poly.entity_id
_entity_poly.type
_entity_poly.pdbx_seq_one_letter_code
_entity_poly.pdbx_strand_id
1 'polypeptide(L)'
;MSKCLSANQKHDKGWCSSIMIVLQTDAKNQEPVSRQVRRAIERNMSKKLKQMQKKVQQTAPQVTFDNHTVTQFGLFGFLEAFKHMIGWQDIVKKHLQVNRRHNAKYLASDLLETLVDSACLGLFRFSHMDALQRDSSYQQCKDIRKVADESTLRYFLRQMSPETINQLAVMNQEILAHKFRVEKPREVWLDFDDSVITVFGEQEKSAVGYNPRYHGRRSFKVKVGFISGTGELVYLKLYDGATASNGEFLDFLKDTLAKLDPKQITVKGIRVDRGFFDEKLFAYLESEHIEYICKAKMTANVRKIANYLEETEQFESVSSCYAAADIHVPLPTWEKARRFVCIRETLEPKDKNGSQLCLDLPVYEYQAIVTSLDELTAEEIWHEYNQRANIENKIDELKVGLGMDQMSQHEFDRNQAFLWIKGLAYNLLNWFRLALLEDNACRYEVPTLRRMILNVPGNVVGHDRYRHIKLAPNEPLMKLVAIMRRKLDEFLITVTSLLIPLEKVAV
;
A
#
# COMPACT_ATOMS: atom_id res chain seq x y z
N MET A 1 31.26 34.23 17.78
CA MET A 1 30.81 34.42 16.39
C MET A 1 31.84 35.17 15.55
N SER A 2 32.99 34.61 15.30
CA SER A 2 33.97 35.20 14.34
C SER A 2 35.14 34.23 14.14
N LYS A 3 34.91 33.10 13.47
CA LYS A 3 36.00 32.19 13.02
C LYS A 3 35.56 31.28 11.82
N CYS A 4 34.55 31.64 11.06
CA CYS A 4 34.11 30.83 9.89
C CYS A 4 34.22 31.53 8.52
N LEU A 5 34.97 32.65 8.43
CA LEU A 5 35.08 33.41 7.18
C LEU A 5 36.42 33.31 6.46
N SER A 6 37.32 32.36 6.84
CA SER A 6 38.66 32.25 6.21
C SER A 6 38.87 30.94 5.40
N ALA A 7 37.85 30.12 5.16
CA ALA A 7 38.02 28.85 4.46
C ALA A 7 37.76 28.90 2.94
N ASN A 8 37.24 30.00 2.39
CA ASN A 8 36.78 30.05 0.98
C ASN A 8 37.83 30.52 -0.05
N GLN A 9 39.09 30.80 0.35
CA GLN A 9 40.13 31.21 -0.60
C GLN A 9 41.13 30.11 -0.99
N LYS A 10 41.04 28.90 -0.43
CA LYS A 10 42.00 27.81 -0.72
C LYS A 10 41.48 26.73 -1.68
N HIS A 11 40.21 26.78 -2.08
CA HIS A 11 39.63 25.73 -2.98
C HIS A 11 39.77 26.00 -4.48
N ASP A 12 40.13 27.22 -4.89
CA ASP A 12 40.25 27.55 -6.32
C ASP A 12 41.51 27.02 -7.01
N LYS A 13 42.48 26.52 -6.27
CA LYS A 13 43.71 25.98 -6.87
C LYS A 13 43.70 24.46 -7.11
N GLY A 14 42.79 23.72 -6.47
CA GLY A 14 42.73 22.28 -6.57
C GLY A 14 42.10 21.75 -7.86
N TRP A 15 41.10 22.46 -8.39
CA TRP A 15 40.42 22.07 -9.64
C TRP A 15 41.19 22.32 -10.90
N CYS A 16 42.01 23.38 -10.98
CA CYS A 16 42.89 23.62 -12.09
C CYS A 16 44.00 22.56 -12.24
N SER A 17 44.46 22.01 -11.10
CA SER A 17 45.51 20.98 -11.10
C SER A 17 45.00 19.62 -11.60
N SER A 18 43.75 19.25 -11.29
CA SER A 18 43.16 17.97 -11.71
C SER A 18 42.82 17.92 -13.19
N ILE A 19 42.42 19.04 -13.79
CA ILE A 19 42.18 19.14 -15.25
C ILE A 19 43.50 19.13 -16.04
N MET A 20 44.57 19.68 -15.47
CA MET A 20 45.93 19.59 -16.09
C MET A 20 46.50 18.17 -16.08
N ILE A 21 46.16 17.35 -15.06
CA ILE A 21 46.64 15.95 -14.99
C ILE A 21 45.95 15.08 -16.05
N VAL A 22 44.67 15.29 -16.37
CA VAL A 22 43.97 14.55 -17.44
C VAL A 22 44.52 14.86 -18.83
N LEU A 23 45.03 16.09 -19.06
CA LEU A 23 45.64 16.46 -20.34
C LEU A 23 47.10 15.99 -20.49
N GLN A 24 47.72 15.50 -19.42
CA GLN A 24 49.10 14.98 -19.47
C GLN A 24 49.17 13.45 -19.69
N THR A 25 48.07 12.72 -19.53
CA THR A 25 48.07 11.26 -19.64
C THR A 25 47.87 10.73 -21.05
N ASP A 26 47.37 11.54 -22.02
CA ASP A 26 47.17 11.14 -23.42
C ASP A 26 48.30 11.56 -24.39
N ALA A 27 49.42 12.05 -23.87
CA ALA A 27 50.47 12.68 -24.67
C ALA A 27 51.62 11.74 -25.09
N LYS A 28 51.34 10.45 -25.40
CA LYS A 28 52.40 9.56 -25.88
C LYS A 28 52.51 9.43 -27.43
N ASN A 29 51.59 10.03 -28.23
CA ASN A 29 51.62 9.92 -29.67
C ASN A 29 51.09 11.16 -30.44
N GLN A 30 51.36 12.40 -30.02
CA GLN A 30 50.99 13.56 -30.84
C GLN A 30 52.19 14.53 -31.00
N GLU A 31 52.32 15.04 -32.22
CA GLU A 31 53.32 16.08 -32.55
C GLU A 31 53.18 17.32 -31.66
N PRO A 32 54.27 18.06 -31.35
CA PRO A 32 54.22 19.16 -30.40
C PRO A 32 53.34 20.30 -30.93
N VAL A 33 52.20 20.48 -30.29
CA VAL A 33 51.24 21.56 -30.57
C VAL A 33 51.92 22.91 -30.42
N SER A 34 51.88 23.75 -31.48
CA SER A 34 52.52 25.06 -31.48
C SER A 34 52.04 25.95 -30.30
N ARG A 35 52.92 26.82 -29.77
CA ARG A 35 52.63 27.75 -28.69
C ARG A 35 51.37 28.60 -28.92
N GLN A 36 51.10 28.95 -30.19
CA GLN A 36 49.91 29.72 -30.57
C GLN A 36 48.60 28.91 -30.42
N VAL A 37 48.61 27.66 -30.87
CA VAL A 37 47.45 26.75 -30.76
C VAL A 37 47.16 26.42 -29.30
N ARG A 38 48.19 26.21 -28.47
CA ARG A 38 48.01 25.95 -27.04
C ARG A 38 47.36 27.14 -26.33
N ARG A 39 47.81 28.38 -26.60
CA ARG A 39 47.19 29.60 -26.06
C ARG A 39 45.76 29.82 -26.56
N ALA A 40 45.43 29.42 -27.78
CA ALA A 40 44.05 29.50 -28.30
C ALA A 40 43.12 28.49 -27.63
N ILE A 41 43.58 27.27 -27.36
CA ILE A 41 42.83 26.23 -26.60
C ILE A 41 42.58 26.72 -25.17
N GLU A 42 43.60 27.23 -24.49
CA GLU A 42 43.48 27.76 -23.11
C GLU A 42 42.47 28.92 -23.01
N ARG A 43 42.50 29.85 -24.01
CA ARG A 43 41.52 30.96 -24.07
C ARG A 43 40.11 30.45 -24.30
N ASN A 44 39.91 29.47 -25.21
CA ASN A 44 38.58 28.88 -25.46
C ASN A 44 38.06 28.10 -24.27
N MET A 45 38.92 27.33 -23.60
CA MET A 45 38.55 26.62 -22.36
C MET A 45 38.17 27.61 -21.24
N SER A 46 38.95 28.66 -21.04
CA SER A 46 38.62 29.71 -20.06
C SER A 46 37.30 30.41 -20.37
N LYS A 47 37.02 30.67 -21.67
CA LYS A 47 35.73 31.26 -22.08
C LYS A 47 34.57 30.31 -21.85
N LYS A 48 34.70 29.03 -22.19
CA LYS A 48 33.68 28.01 -21.90
C LYS A 48 33.46 27.83 -20.40
N LEU A 49 34.52 27.80 -19.59
CA LEU A 49 34.44 27.69 -18.14
C LEU A 49 33.66 28.87 -17.52
N LYS A 50 33.98 30.12 -17.97
CA LYS A 50 33.24 31.31 -17.52
C LYS A 50 31.76 31.27 -17.90
N GLN A 51 31.42 30.79 -19.11
CA GLN A 51 30.03 30.62 -19.53
C GLN A 51 29.32 29.58 -18.71
N MET A 52 29.99 28.46 -18.41
CA MET A 52 29.45 27.39 -17.60
C MET A 52 29.25 27.84 -16.13
N GLN A 53 30.20 28.58 -15.54
CA GLN A 53 30.09 29.20 -14.22
C GLN A 53 28.89 30.16 -14.14
N LYS A 54 28.73 31.03 -15.16
CA LYS A 54 27.59 31.93 -15.25
C LYS A 54 26.27 31.17 -15.34
N LYS A 55 26.20 30.12 -16.13
CA LYS A 55 25.02 29.26 -16.25
C LYS A 55 24.71 28.55 -14.92
N VAL A 56 25.72 28.02 -14.21
CA VAL A 56 25.56 27.39 -12.89
C VAL A 56 25.07 28.41 -11.87
N GLN A 57 25.63 29.63 -11.83
CA GLN A 57 25.17 30.69 -10.94
C GLN A 57 23.74 31.15 -11.24
N GLN A 58 23.29 31.09 -12.50
CA GLN A 58 21.93 31.43 -12.89
C GLN A 58 20.91 30.32 -12.58
N THR A 59 21.37 29.06 -12.59
CA THR A 59 20.49 27.88 -12.36
C THR A 59 20.50 27.41 -10.91
N ALA A 60 21.59 27.57 -10.18
CA ALA A 60 21.65 27.23 -8.76
C ALA A 60 21.06 28.38 -7.92
N PRO A 61 19.91 28.17 -7.25
CA PRO A 61 19.32 29.22 -6.42
C PRO A 61 20.22 29.55 -5.23
N GLN A 62 20.21 30.82 -4.82
CA GLN A 62 20.76 31.17 -3.51
C GLN A 62 19.85 30.61 -2.43
N VAL A 63 20.45 29.82 -1.54
CA VAL A 63 19.74 29.26 -0.38
C VAL A 63 20.01 30.15 0.82
N THR A 64 18.94 30.71 1.37
CA THR A 64 18.98 31.47 2.61
C THR A 64 18.13 30.76 3.66
N PHE A 65 18.52 30.89 4.91
CA PHE A 65 17.76 30.36 6.04
C PHE A 65 17.14 31.56 6.77
N ASP A 66 15.83 31.53 6.90
CA ASP A 66 15.06 32.52 7.64
C ASP A 66 14.22 31.86 8.73
N ASN A 67 13.46 32.66 9.48
CA ASN A 67 12.63 32.17 10.58
C ASN A 67 11.19 31.78 10.13
N HIS A 68 10.94 31.66 8.83
CA HIS A 68 9.63 31.21 8.36
C HIS A 68 9.43 29.72 8.65
N THR A 69 8.28 29.41 9.24
CA THR A 69 7.93 28.00 9.51
C THR A 69 7.26 27.40 8.28
N VAL A 70 7.96 26.47 7.64
CA VAL A 70 7.46 25.73 6.49
C VAL A 70 7.15 24.30 6.92
N THR A 71 6.01 23.77 6.48
CA THR A 71 5.66 22.36 6.63
C THR A 71 5.68 21.65 5.29
N GLN A 72 6.10 20.40 5.29
CA GLN A 72 5.95 19.50 4.15
C GLN A 72 4.54 18.88 4.07
N PHE A 73 3.77 18.96 5.15
CA PHE A 73 2.51 18.24 5.37
C PHE A 73 1.34 19.21 5.54
N GLY A 74 1.21 20.19 4.65
CA GLY A 74 0.31 21.34 4.81
C GLY A 74 -1.17 20.99 4.95
N LEU A 75 -1.62 19.87 4.39
CA LEU A 75 -3.02 19.43 4.52
C LEU A 75 -3.19 18.21 5.46
N PHE A 76 -2.14 17.79 6.16
CA PHE A 76 -2.22 16.71 7.16
C PHE A 76 -3.32 16.98 8.21
N GLY A 77 -3.58 18.25 8.54
CA GLY A 77 -4.64 18.65 9.46
C GLY A 77 -6.04 18.11 9.10
N PHE A 78 -6.32 17.88 7.81
CA PHE A 78 -7.57 17.23 7.40
C PHE A 78 -7.64 15.76 7.83
N LEU A 79 -6.53 15.03 7.70
CA LEU A 79 -6.46 13.65 8.19
C LEU A 79 -6.58 13.60 9.71
N GLU A 80 -5.94 14.51 10.42
CA GLU A 80 -6.03 14.57 11.88
C GLU A 80 -7.44 14.93 12.34
N ALA A 81 -8.11 15.91 11.71
CA ALA A 81 -9.51 16.23 11.98
C ALA A 81 -10.43 15.03 11.73
N PHE A 82 -10.21 14.31 10.63
CA PHE A 82 -10.94 13.08 10.33
C PHE A 82 -10.73 12.00 11.41
N LYS A 83 -9.48 11.78 11.85
CA LYS A 83 -9.14 10.83 12.94
C LYS A 83 -9.86 11.19 14.24
N HIS A 84 -9.94 12.48 14.59
CA HIS A 84 -10.72 12.93 15.75
C HIS A 84 -12.20 12.62 15.61
N MET A 85 -12.81 12.88 14.45
CA MET A 85 -14.24 12.64 14.23
C MET A 85 -14.63 11.16 14.33
N ILE A 86 -13.78 10.25 13.85
CA ILE A 86 -14.03 8.81 13.94
C ILE A 86 -13.69 8.20 15.32
N GLY A 87 -13.22 9.02 16.27
CA GLY A 87 -12.86 8.55 17.61
C GLY A 87 -11.58 7.73 17.67
N TRP A 88 -10.66 7.92 16.73
CA TRP A 88 -9.42 7.15 16.65
C TRP A 88 -8.61 7.14 17.95
N GLN A 89 -8.48 8.29 18.61
CA GLN A 89 -7.73 8.38 19.85
C GLN A 89 -8.36 7.58 20.99
N ASP A 90 -9.69 7.52 21.04
CA ASP A 90 -10.41 6.74 22.05
C ASP A 90 -10.27 5.24 21.77
N ILE A 91 -10.30 4.82 20.50
CA ILE A 91 -10.01 3.44 20.07
C ILE A 91 -8.61 3.04 20.53
N VAL A 92 -7.60 3.89 20.27
CA VAL A 92 -6.22 3.61 20.70
C VAL A 92 -6.10 3.51 22.21
N LYS A 93 -6.66 4.45 22.97
CA LYS A 93 -6.61 4.45 24.44
C LYS A 93 -7.34 3.25 25.04
N LYS A 94 -8.44 2.84 24.44
CA LYS A 94 -9.27 1.70 24.89
C LYS A 94 -8.53 0.37 24.73
N HIS A 95 -7.83 0.17 23.62
CA HIS A 95 -7.31 -1.15 23.26
C HIS A 95 -5.80 -1.29 23.46
N LEU A 96 -5.01 -0.22 23.32
CA LEU A 96 -3.57 -0.33 23.40
C LEU A 96 -3.08 -0.44 24.84
N GLN A 97 -2.67 -1.64 25.22
CA GLN A 97 -2.13 -1.93 26.54
C GLN A 97 -0.66 -2.35 26.39
N VAL A 98 0.22 -1.37 26.46
CA VAL A 98 1.68 -1.60 26.48
C VAL A 98 2.22 -1.06 27.80
N ASN A 99 2.80 -1.94 28.60
CA ASN A 99 3.38 -1.56 29.89
C ASN A 99 4.60 -0.63 29.67
N ARG A 100 4.43 0.62 30.07
CA ARG A 100 5.52 1.60 30.08
C ARG A 100 5.85 2.02 31.49
N ARG A 101 7.12 2.39 31.71
CA ARG A 101 7.53 2.90 33.00
C ARG A 101 6.73 4.17 33.34
N HIS A 102 6.41 4.38 34.61
CA HIS A 102 5.62 5.55 35.07
C HIS A 102 6.22 6.90 34.70
N ASN A 103 7.54 6.96 34.53
CA ASN A 103 8.29 8.16 34.12
C ASN A 103 8.59 8.18 32.62
N ALA A 104 7.91 7.38 31.80
CA ALA A 104 8.09 7.37 30.37
C ALA A 104 7.68 8.73 29.77
N LYS A 105 8.54 9.32 28.96
CA LYS A 105 8.31 10.63 28.34
C LYS A 105 7.15 10.66 27.35
N TYR A 106 6.86 9.53 26.70
CA TYR A 106 5.81 9.39 25.69
C TYR A 106 4.85 8.30 26.12
N LEU A 107 3.56 8.51 25.90
CA LEU A 107 2.53 7.47 26.06
C LEU A 107 2.67 6.42 24.93
N ALA A 108 2.17 5.22 25.18
CA ALA A 108 2.12 4.19 24.13
C ALA A 108 1.27 4.63 22.93
N SER A 109 0.16 5.35 23.20
CA SER A 109 -0.69 5.96 22.18
C SER A 109 0.07 6.91 21.27
N ASP A 110 0.90 7.80 21.83
CA ASP A 110 1.65 8.79 21.04
C ASP A 110 2.66 8.13 20.11
N LEU A 111 3.27 7.02 20.58
CA LEU A 111 4.23 6.26 19.78
C LEU A 111 3.54 5.48 18.66
N LEU A 112 2.40 4.86 18.95
CA LEU A 112 1.59 4.20 17.93
C LEU A 112 1.12 5.23 16.88
N GLU A 113 0.58 6.36 17.31
CA GLU A 113 0.14 7.42 16.42
C GLU A 113 1.27 7.94 15.55
N THR A 114 2.46 8.16 16.11
CA THR A 114 3.64 8.57 15.33
C THR A 114 3.97 7.56 14.22
N LEU A 115 3.87 6.25 14.50
CA LEU A 115 4.13 5.20 13.51
C LEU A 115 3.04 5.14 12.44
N VAL A 116 1.77 5.26 12.82
CA VAL A 116 0.63 5.30 11.89
C VAL A 116 0.70 6.52 10.98
N ASP A 117 0.93 7.72 11.56
CA ASP A 117 1.07 8.96 10.80
C ASP A 117 2.27 8.91 9.86
N SER A 118 3.39 8.34 10.31
CA SER A 118 4.57 8.12 9.47
C SER A 118 4.24 7.25 8.26
N ALA A 119 3.47 6.18 8.44
CA ALA A 119 3.02 5.33 7.35
C ALA A 119 2.08 6.09 6.40
N CYS A 120 1.13 6.87 6.93
CA CYS A 120 0.24 7.72 6.14
C CYS A 120 1.03 8.74 5.30
N LEU A 121 2.09 9.33 5.84
CA LEU A 121 2.91 10.34 5.19
C LEU A 121 4.03 9.78 4.30
N GLY A 122 4.21 8.47 4.24
CA GLY A 122 5.23 7.83 3.40
C GLY A 122 6.61 7.70 4.03
N LEU A 123 6.70 7.85 5.33
CA LEU A 123 7.93 7.77 6.10
C LEU A 123 8.11 6.33 6.62
N PHE A 124 8.43 5.39 5.73
CA PHE A 124 8.43 3.95 6.03
C PHE A 124 9.64 3.46 6.82
N ARG A 125 10.72 4.23 6.83
CA ARG A 125 11.94 3.90 7.58
C ARG A 125 12.01 4.76 8.82
N PHE A 126 12.53 4.20 9.91
CA PHE A 126 12.70 4.95 11.16
C PHE A 126 13.55 6.21 10.97
N SER A 127 14.62 6.14 10.16
CA SER A 127 15.44 7.30 9.82
C SER A 127 14.68 8.41 9.07
N HIS A 128 13.58 8.09 8.38
CA HIS A 128 12.75 9.10 7.72
C HIS A 128 11.84 9.86 8.69
N MET A 129 11.59 9.30 9.87
CA MET A 129 10.70 9.91 10.88
C MET A 129 11.29 11.17 11.51
N ASP A 130 12.59 11.43 11.31
CA ASP A 130 13.22 12.72 11.60
C ASP A 130 12.51 13.91 10.92
N ALA A 131 11.86 13.68 9.77
CA ALA A 131 11.07 14.71 9.10
C ALA A 131 9.95 15.25 10.00
N LEU A 132 9.27 14.38 10.77
CA LEU A 132 8.24 14.78 11.73
C LEU A 132 8.81 15.55 12.92
N GLN A 133 10.03 15.21 13.35
CA GLN A 133 10.70 15.93 14.45
C GLN A 133 11.07 17.37 14.07
N ARG A 134 11.31 17.62 12.79
CA ARG A 134 11.69 18.94 12.27
C ARG A 134 10.49 19.77 11.85
N ASP A 135 9.31 19.15 11.69
CA ASP A 135 8.09 19.82 11.25
C ASP A 135 7.27 20.30 12.45
N SER A 136 7.40 21.58 12.77
CA SER A 136 6.68 22.20 13.89
C SER A 136 5.16 22.25 13.65
N SER A 137 4.71 22.26 12.39
CA SER A 137 3.29 22.22 12.04
C SER A 137 2.68 20.86 12.39
N TYR A 138 3.36 19.76 12.07
CA TYR A 138 2.95 18.44 12.50
C TYR A 138 2.83 18.34 14.03
N GLN A 139 3.87 18.78 14.74
CA GLN A 139 3.87 18.76 16.22
C GLN A 139 2.71 19.54 16.82
N GLN A 140 2.40 20.69 16.24
CA GLN A 140 1.30 21.54 16.67
C GLN A 140 -0.06 20.96 16.36
N CYS A 141 -0.20 20.35 15.17
CA CYS A 141 -1.43 19.66 14.78
C CYS A 141 -1.77 18.51 15.72
N LYS A 142 -0.74 17.87 16.27
CA LYS A 142 -0.85 16.79 17.25
C LYS A 142 -0.89 17.24 18.70
N ASP A 143 -0.76 18.53 18.98
CA ASP A 143 -0.60 19.10 20.33
C ASP A 143 0.53 18.44 21.14
N ILE A 144 1.64 18.12 20.49
CA ILE A 144 2.82 17.51 21.11
C ILE A 144 4.02 18.45 21.04
N ARG A 145 4.81 18.47 22.12
CA ARG A 145 6.03 19.31 22.18
C ARG A 145 7.20 18.72 21.40
N LYS A 146 7.25 17.41 21.26
CA LYS A 146 8.36 16.71 20.62
C LYS A 146 7.91 15.35 20.13
N VAL A 147 8.27 14.99 18.91
CA VAL A 147 8.11 13.65 18.35
C VAL A 147 9.20 12.73 18.93
N ALA A 148 8.87 11.46 19.15
CA ALA A 148 9.81 10.45 19.61
C ALA A 148 10.89 10.19 18.56
N ASP A 149 12.12 9.95 19.04
CA ASP A 149 13.24 9.59 18.18
C ASP A 149 13.17 8.12 17.71
N GLU A 150 13.99 7.79 16.71
CA GLU A 150 14.07 6.47 16.13
C GLU A 150 14.31 5.38 17.18
N SER A 151 15.20 5.62 18.16
CA SER A 151 15.54 4.65 19.19
C SER A 151 14.35 4.36 20.11
N THR A 152 13.57 5.37 20.44
CA THR A 152 12.35 5.26 21.24
C THR A 152 11.27 4.48 20.48
N LEU A 153 11.08 4.75 19.19
CA LEU A 153 10.11 4.03 18.36
C LEU A 153 10.50 2.57 18.15
N ARG A 154 11.79 2.28 17.95
CA ARG A 154 12.31 0.90 17.88
C ARG A 154 12.13 0.17 19.21
N TYR A 155 12.40 0.85 20.33
CA TYR A 155 12.18 0.28 21.65
C TYR A 155 10.69 -0.01 21.91
N PHE A 156 9.79 0.85 21.46
CA PHE A 156 8.36 0.62 21.55
C PHE A 156 7.94 -0.64 20.77
N LEU A 157 8.42 -0.83 19.54
CA LEU A 157 8.15 -2.06 18.79
C LEU A 157 8.70 -3.32 19.48
N ARG A 158 9.81 -3.19 20.22
CA ARG A 158 10.36 -4.31 21.02
C ARG A 158 9.45 -4.73 22.17
N GLN A 159 8.51 -3.91 22.56
CA GLN A 159 7.54 -4.20 23.62
C GLN A 159 6.26 -4.86 23.09
N MET A 160 6.12 -5.01 21.76
CA MET A 160 4.97 -5.65 21.15
C MET A 160 4.99 -7.15 21.41
N SER A 161 3.98 -7.63 22.10
CA SER A 161 3.72 -9.04 22.35
C SER A 161 2.62 -9.56 21.40
N PRO A 162 2.38 -10.87 21.31
CA PRO A 162 1.25 -11.43 20.59
C PRO A 162 -0.10 -10.82 21.02
N GLU A 163 -0.29 -10.52 22.30
CA GLU A 163 -1.48 -9.86 22.82
C GLU A 163 -1.61 -8.43 22.26
N THR A 164 -0.50 -7.67 22.23
CA THR A 164 -0.50 -6.32 21.66
C THR A 164 -0.79 -6.36 20.16
N ILE A 165 -0.26 -7.35 19.44
CA ILE A 165 -0.55 -7.54 18.01
C ILE A 165 -2.05 -7.79 17.80
N ASN A 166 -2.67 -8.63 18.65
CA ASN A 166 -4.11 -8.83 18.61
C ASN A 166 -4.90 -7.54 18.93
N GLN A 167 -4.41 -6.72 19.84
CA GLN A 167 -5.01 -5.40 20.12
C GLN A 167 -5.02 -4.50 18.90
N LEU A 168 -3.94 -4.50 18.07
CA LEU A 168 -3.92 -3.76 16.80
C LEU A 168 -4.98 -4.29 15.81
N ALA A 169 -5.17 -5.61 15.75
CA ALA A 169 -6.23 -6.21 14.94
C ALA A 169 -7.63 -5.82 15.46
N VAL A 170 -7.83 -5.76 16.78
CA VAL A 170 -9.09 -5.30 17.40
C VAL A 170 -9.34 -3.82 17.13
N MET A 171 -8.30 -2.97 17.15
CA MET A 171 -8.43 -1.56 16.74
C MET A 171 -8.90 -1.44 15.30
N ASN A 172 -8.35 -2.25 14.38
CA ASN A 172 -8.80 -2.30 13.00
C ASN A 172 -10.28 -2.69 12.90
N GLN A 173 -10.69 -3.72 13.64
CA GLN A 173 -12.08 -4.15 13.71
C GLN A 173 -12.99 -3.01 14.22
N GLU A 174 -12.59 -2.25 15.23
CA GLU A 174 -13.39 -1.14 15.75
C GLU A 174 -13.48 0.04 14.76
N ILE A 175 -12.39 0.37 14.03
CA ILE A 175 -12.44 1.34 12.94
C ILE A 175 -13.47 0.93 11.88
N LEU A 176 -13.45 -0.33 11.46
CA LEU A 176 -14.40 -0.86 10.49
C LEU A 176 -15.83 -0.85 11.04
N ALA A 177 -16.03 -1.23 12.30
CA ALA A 177 -17.33 -1.18 12.94
C ALA A 177 -17.88 0.25 13.04
N HIS A 178 -17.02 1.26 13.28
CA HIS A 178 -17.43 2.66 13.23
C HIS A 178 -17.81 3.09 11.81
N LYS A 179 -17.02 2.69 10.82
CA LYS A 179 -17.32 2.97 9.40
C LYS A 179 -18.68 2.37 9.01
N PHE A 180 -18.90 1.10 9.33
CA PHE A 180 -20.14 0.40 8.93
C PHE A 180 -21.38 0.88 9.70
N ARG A 181 -21.23 1.49 10.88
CA ARG A 181 -22.33 2.21 11.54
C ARG A 181 -22.74 3.49 10.80
N VAL A 182 -21.78 4.18 10.20
CA VAL A 182 -22.04 5.37 9.38
C VAL A 182 -22.69 4.98 8.05
N GLU A 183 -22.32 3.83 7.51
CA GLU A 183 -22.88 3.25 6.30
C GLU A 183 -24.08 2.34 6.67
N LYS A 184 -24.98 2.10 5.72
CA LYS A 184 -26.08 1.16 5.91
C LYS A 184 -25.55 -0.28 5.91
N PRO A 185 -26.20 -1.22 6.64
CA PRO A 185 -25.91 -2.64 6.52
C PRO A 185 -25.94 -3.09 5.07
N ARG A 186 -24.96 -3.91 4.68
CA ARG A 186 -24.80 -4.35 3.29
C ARG A 186 -24.28 -5.78 3.18
N GLU A 187 -24.58 -6.39 2.07
CA GLU A 187 -23.95 -7.63 1.63
C GLU A 187 -22.64 -7.32 0.91
N VAL A 188 -21.63 -8.13 1.16
CA VAL A 188 -20.29 -7.96 0.58
C VAL A 188 -19.70 -9.26 0.07
N TRP A 189 -18.84 -9.16 -0.92
CA TRP A 189 -17.88 -10.18 -1.29
C TRP A 189 -16.55 -9.88 -0.61
N LEU A 190 -15.82 -10.93 -0.19
CA LEU A 190 -14.47 -10.82 0.31
C LEU A 190 -13.50 -11.35 -0.73
N ASP A 191 -12.48 -10.57 -1.01
CA ASP A 191 -11.37 -10.98 -1.85
C ASP A 191 -10.18 -11.36 -0.99
N PHE A 192 -9.58 -12.53 -1.25
CA PHE A 192 -8.42 -13.02 -0.55
C PHE A 192 -7.25 -13.25 -1.51
N ASP A 193 -6.06 -12.92 -1.01
CA ASP A 193 -4.82 -13.24 -1.70
C ASP A 193 -3.67 -13.38 -0.71
N ASP A 194 -2.57 -13.94 -1.18
CA ASP A 194 -1.31 -13.90 -0.44
C ASP A 194 -0.25 -13.10 -1.19
N SER A 195 0.70 -12.57 -0.45
CA SER A 195 1.78 -11.80 -1.01
C SER A 195 3.11 -12.18 -0.41
N VAL A 196 4.11 -12.31 -1.27
CA VAL A 196 5.48 -12.63 -0.86
C VAL A 196 6.24 -11.35 -0.53
N ILE A 197 6.88 -11.33 0.65
CA ILE A 197 7.78 -10.27 1.09
C ILE A 197 9.18 -10.83 1.17
N THR A 198 10.01 -10.48 0.20
CA THR A 198 11.42 -10.93 0.18
C THR A 198 12.22 -10.20 1.26
N VAL A 199 13.04 -10.95 1.99
CA VAL A 199 13.96 -10.40 2.98
C VAL A 199 15.41 -10.69 2.59
N PHE A 200 16.29 -9.75 2.92
CA PHE A 200 17.70 -9.80 2.55
C PHE A 200 18.62 -10.11 3.73
N GLY A 201 18.02 -10.58 4.84
CA GLY A 201 18.71 -10.96 6.07
C GLY A 201 18.15 -12.28 6.62
N GLU A 202 18.58 -12.62 7.81
CA GLU A 202 18.16 -13.82 8.55
C GLU A 202 17.12 -13.47 9.61
N GLN A 203 15.98 -12.91 9.17
CA GLN A 203 14.89 -12.61 10.08
C GLN A 203 14.26 -13.91 10.60
N GLU A 204 13.80 -13.88 11.84
CA GLU A 204 13.12 -14.99 12.49
C GLU A 204 11.94 -15.48 11.66
N LYS A 205 11.77 -16.80 11.51
CA LYS A 205 10.73 -17.45 10.69
C LYS A 205 10.74 -17.07 9.20
N SER A 206 11.72 -16.31 8.72
CA SER A 206 11.87 -16.19 7.27
C SER A 206 12.36 -17.50 6.68
N ALA A 207 11.79 -17.95 5.58
CA ALA A 207 12.13 -19.23 4.96
C ALA A 207 12.25 -19.09 3.43
N VAL A 208 12.98 -20.03 2.83
CA VAL A 208 12.99 -20.19 1.37
C VAL A 208 11.72 -20.92 0.95
N GLY A 209 10.91 -20.30 0.11
CA GLY A 209 9.68 -20.87 -0.42
C GLY A 209 9.41 -20.35 -1.84
N TYR A 210 8.17 -20.47 -2.28
CA TYR A 210 7.77 -19.93 -3.57
C TYR A 210 7.92 -18.40 -3.58
N ASN A 211 8.86 -17.92 -4.38
CA ASN A 211 9.13 -16.50 -4.59
C ASN A 211 9.40 -16.28 -6.09
N PRO A 212 8.42 -15.83 -6.86
CA PRO A 212 8.55 -15.72 -8.31
C PRO A 212 9.51 -14.62 -8.74
N ARG A 213 9.72 -13.61 -7.89
CA ARG A 213 10.60 -12.46 -8.21
C ARG A 213 12.06 -12.71 -7.84
N TYR A 214 12.30 -13.40 -6.72
CA TYR A 214 13.65 -13.66 -6.21
C TYR A 214 13.78 -15.12 -5.81
N HIS A 215 14.05 -15.99 -6.79
CA HIS A 215 14.21 -17.43 -6.58
C HIS A 215 15.29 -17.74 -5.53
N GLY A 216 14.99 -18.63 -4.61
CA GLY A 216 15.93 -19.10 -3.58
C GLY A 216 16.18 -18.09 -2.45
N ARG A 217 15.55 -16.92 -2.44
CA ARG A 217 15.65 -15.95 -1.34
C ARG A 217 14.66 -16.27 -0.22
N ARG A 218 15.10 -16.00 1.00
CA ARG A 218 14.23 -16.04 2.18
C ARG A 218 13.12 -14.99 2.06
N SER A 219 11.96 -15.33 2.52
CA SER A 219 10.78 -14.45 2.45
C SER A 219 9.84 -14.71 3.61
N PHE A 220 8.87 -13.85 3.75
CA PHE A 220 7.61 -14.05 4.47
C PHE A 220 6.47 -14.16 3.47
N LYS A 221 5.36 -14.75 3.89
CA LYS A 221 4.08 -14.60 3.23
C LYS A 221 3.12 -13.79 4.08
N VAL A 222 2.33 -12.94 3.45
CA VAL A 222 1.24 -12.20 4.08
C VAL A 222 -0.05 -12.61 3.42
N LYS A 223 -0.99 -13.16 4.20
CA LYS A 223 -2.36 -13.35 3.73
C LYS A 223 -3.16 -12.10 4.08
N VAL A 224 -4.01 -11.67 3.16
CA VAL A 224 -4.86 -10.49 3.30
C VAL A 224 -6.28 -10.80 2.87
N GLY A 225 -7.25 -10.21 3.56
CA GLY A 225 -8.66 -10.26 3.20
C GLY A 225 -9.24 -8.85 3.12
N PHE A 226 -9.84 -8.52 1.98
CA PHE A 226 -10.45 -7.22 1.71
C PHE A 226 -11.93 -7.34 1.39
N ILE A 227 -12.70 -6.31 1.72
CA ILE A 227 -14.05 -6.15 1.17
C ILE A 227 -13.92 -5.71 -0.29
N SER A 228 -14.58 -6.43 -1.17
CA SER A 228 -14.62 -6.13 -2.60
C SER A 228 -15.28 -4.78 -2.87
N GLY A 229 -14.80 -4.09 -3.89
CA GLY A 229 -15.30 -2.78 -4.30
C GLY A 229 -14.76 -1.63 -3.46
N THR A 230 -15.11 -1.53 -2.20
CA THR A 230 -14.70 -0.44 -1.31
C THR A 230 -13.30 -0.60 -0.72
N GLY A 231 -12.78 -1.83 -0.69
CA GLY A 231 -11.37 -2.12 -0.41
C GLY A 231 -10.95 -1.97 1.04
N GLU A 232 -11.84 -2.16 2.01
CA GLU A 232 -11.46 -2.23 3.42
C GLU A 232 -10.63 -3.48 3.68
N LEU A 233 -9.49 -3.30 4.34
CA LEU A 233 -8.67 -4.39 4.85
C LEU A 233 -9.32 -4.95 6.12
N VAL A 234 -9.91 -6.14 6.02
CA VAL A 234 -10.57 -6.79 7.16
C VAL A 234 -9.55 -7.43 8.08
N TYR A 235 -8.67 -8.23 7.51
CA TYR A 235 -7.66 -8.96 8.27
C TYR A 235 -6.37 -9.16 7.48
N LEU A 236 -5.25 -9.24 8.17
CA LEU A 236 -3.95 -9.60 7.62
C LEU A 236 -3.14 -10.42 8.63
N LYS A 237 -2.32 -11.33 8.12
CA LYS A 237 -1.45 -12.15 8.99
C LYS A 237 -0.17 -12.53 8.26
N LEU A 238 0.94 -12.45 8.98
CA LEU A 238 2.27 -12.83 8.52
C LEU A 238 2.48 -14.33 8.75
N TYR A 239 3.10 -14.98 7.79
CA TYR A 239 3.49 -16.39 7.85
C TYR A 239 4.94 -16.54 7.41
N ASP A 240 5.55 -17.68 7.73
CA ASP A 240 6.87 -17.99 7.17
C ASP A 240 6.82 -18.16 5.65
N GLY A 241 7.95 -17.97 4.99
CA GLY A 241 8.03 -17.98 3.53
C GLY A 241 7.77 -19.31 2.86
N ALA A 242 7.81 -20.43 3.61
CA ALA A 242 7.53 -21.76 3.10
C ALA A 242 6.04 -22.13 3.17
N THR A 243 5.22 -21.35 3.88
CA THR A 243 3.77 -21.61 4.00
C THR A 243 3.12 -21.59 2.62
N ALA A 244 2.37 -22.63 2.27
CA ALA A 244 1.59 -22.70 1.03
C ALA A 244 0.38 -21.76 1.09
N SER A 245 -0.15 -21.32 -0.07
CA SER A 245 -1.30 -20.40 -0.11
C SER A 245 -2.55 -21.02 0.55
N ASN A 246 -2.85 -22.28 0.30
CA ASN A 246 -3.92 -23.01 0.99
C ASN A 246 -3.57 -23.44 2.43
N GLY A 247 -2.26 -23.43 2.80
CA GLY A 247 -1.83 -23.73 4.15
C GLY A 247 -2.36 -22.69 5.15
N GLU A 248 -3.00 -23.15 6.22
CA GLU A 248 -3.61 -22.31 7.27
C GLU A 248 -4.66 -21.30 6.76
N PHE A 249 -5.13 -21.45 5.49
CA PHE A 249 -6.08 -20.49 4.93
C PHE A 249 -7.47 -20.60 5.55
N LEU A 250 -7.91 -21.80 5.87
CA LEU A 250 -9.21 -22.01 6.51
C LEU A 250 -9.29 -21.30 7.89
N ASP A 251 -8.22 -21.38 8.66
CA ASP A 251 -8.14 -20.68 9.96
C ASP A 251 -8.05 -19.17 9.76
N PHE A 252 -7.28 -18.72 8.76
CA PHE A 252 -7.23 -17.30 8.39
C PHE A 252 -8.59 -16.77 7.95
N LEU A 253 -9.35 -17.53 7.17
CA LEU A 253 -10.71 -17.19 6.75
C LEU A 253 -11.65 -17.07 7.95
N LYS A 254 -11.64 -18.06 8.85
CA LYS A 254 -12.44 -18.03 10.08
C LYS A 254 -12.10 -16.83 10.95
N ASP A 255 -10.81 -16.56 11.14
CA ASP A 255 -10.33 -15.37 11.84
C ASP A 255 -10.85 -14.06 11.17
N THR A 256 -10.85 -14.02 9.84
CA THR A 256 -11.34 -12.86 9.08
C THR A 256 -12.85 -12.66 9.24
N LEU A 257 -13.64 -13.72 9.11
CA LEU A 257 -15.09 -13.67 9.28
C LEU A 257 -15.46 -13.21 10.70
N ALA A 258 -14.74 -13.67 11.72
CA ALA A 258 -14.94 -13.27 13.11
C ALA A 258 -14.65 -11.78 13.39
N LYS A 259 -14.00 -11.05 12.47
CA LYS A 259 -13.74 -9.60 12.60
C LYS A 259 -14.90 -8.74 12.08
N LEU A 260 -15.86 -9.32 11.40
CA LEU A 260 -17.03 -8.61 10.87
C LEU A 260 -18.24 -8.79 11.79
N ASP A 261 -18.95 -7.69 12.06
CA ASP A 261 -20.20 -7.73 12.80
C ASP A 261 -21.33 -8.16 11.85
N PRO A 262 -21.96 -9.34 12.05
CA PRO A 262 -22.98 -9.84 11.15
C PRO A 262 -24.26 -8.97 11.12
N LYS A 263 -24.44 -8.08 12.09
CA LYS A 263 -25.53 -7.10 12.09
C LYS A 263 -25.31 -5.96 11.09
N GLN A 264 -24.08 -5.74 10.68
CA GLN A 264 -23.68 -4.64 9.79
C GLN A 264 -23.23 -5.14 8.42
N ILE A 265 -22.56 -6.29 8.39
CA ILE A 265 -21.96 -6.86 7.17
C ILE A 265 -22.37 -8.32 7.05
N THR A 266 -23.09 -8.63 5.99
CA THR A 266 -23.37 -10.00 5.58
C THR A 266 -22.39 -10.41 4.51
N VAL A 267 -21.57 -11.42 4.77
CA VAL A 267 -20.65 -11.95 3.76
C VAL A 267 -21.44 -12.87 2.83
N LYS A 268 -21.70 -12.39 1.60
CA LYS A 268 -22.38 -13.16 0.57
C LYS A 268 -21.48 -14.24 0.03
N GLY A 269 -20.21 -13.92 -0.27
CA GLY A 269 -19.29 -14.86 -0.86
C GLY A 269 -17.84 -14.43 -0.80
N ILE A 270 -16.95 -15.32 -1.23
CA ILE A 270 -15.51 -15.06 -1.32
C ILE A 270 -14.98 -15.32 -2.72
N ARG A 271 -13.93 -14.59 -3.11
CA ARG A 271 -13.15 -14.85 -4.33
C ARG A 271 -11.70 -15.11 -3.98
N VAL A 272 -11.17 -16.20 -4.53
CA VAL A 272 -9.80 -16.65 -4.25
C VAL A 272 -9.09 -17.13 -5.50
N ASP A 273 -7.76 -17.06 -5.50
CA ASP A 273 -6.93 -17.56 -6.60
C ASP A 273 -6.76 -19.09 -6.52
N ARG A 274 -6.21 -19.66 -7.60
CA ARG A 274 -5.83 -21.09 -7.72
C ARG A 274 -4.94 -21.59 -6.58
N GLY A 275 -4.22 -20.70 -5.89
CA GLY A 275 -3.43 -21.04 -4.75
C GLY A 275 -4.24 -21.62 -3.58
N PHE A 276 -5.51 -21.25 -3.49
CA PHE A 276 -6.44 -21.61 -2.43
C PHE A 276 -7.40 -22.74 -2.82
N PHE A 277 -7.22 -23.35 -3.98
CA PHE A 277 -8.07 -24.42 -4.49
C PHE A 277 -7.94 -25.67 -3.61
N ASP A 278 -8.91 -25.89 -2.73
CA ASP A 278 -8.92 -26.95 -1.71
C ASP A 278 -10.38 -27.37 -1.40
N GLU A 279 -10.65 -28.69 -1.41
CA GLU A 279 -11.99 -29.20 -1.12
C GLU A 279 -12.49 -28.87 0.29
N LYS A 280 -11.59 -28.88 1.29
CA LYS A 280 -11.96 -28.57 2.67
C LYS A 280 -12.46 -27.13 2.81
N LEU A 281 -11.89 -26.22 2.02
CA LEU A 281 -12.35 -24.84 1.96
C LEU A 281 -13.77 -24.79 1.41
N PHE A 282 -14.04 -25.45 0.29
CA PHE A 282 -15.38 -25.44 -0.34
C PHE A 282 -16.43 -26.08 0.56
N ALA A 283 -16.12 -27.24 1.17
CA ALA A 283 -17.02 -27.89 2.11
C ALA A 283 -17.37 -27.00 3.31
N TYR A 284 -16.39 -26.26 3.84
CA TYR A 284 -16.63 -25.29 4.92
C TYR A 284 -17.54 -24.14 4.45
N LEU A 285 -17.25 -23.53 3.30
CA LEU A 285 -18.06 -22.44 2.77
C LEU A 285 -19.51 -22.86 2.51
N GLU A 286 -19.71 -24.07 1.96
CA GLU A 286 -21.01 -24.67 1.74
C GLU A 286 -21.75 -24.89 3.08
N SER A 287 -21.06 -25.30 4.14
CA SER A 287 -21.67 -25.49 5.47
C SER A 287 -22.07 -24.17 6.12
N GLU A 288 -21.36 -23.09 5.85
CA GLU A 288 -21.64 -21.74 6.38
C GLU A 288 -22.58 -20.93 5.44
N HIS A 289 -23.05 -21.52 4.35
CA HIS A 289 -23.86 -20.84 3.33
C HIS A 289 -23.18 -19.60 2.72
N ILE A 290 -21.86 -19.64 2.56
CA ILE A 290 -21.06 -18.60 1.93
C ILE A 290 -20.75 -19.02 0.49
N GLU A 291 -21.13 -18.20 -0.47
CA GLU A 291 -20.84 -18.44 -1.88
C GLU A 291 -19.32 -18.32 -2.16
N TYR A 292 -18.88 -18.94 -3.23
CA TYR A 292 -17.48 -18.85 -3.62
C TYR A 292 -17.25 -18.87 -5.12
N ILE A 293 -16.18 -18.19 -5.53
CA ILE A 293 -15.60 -18.25 -6.87
C ILE A 293 -14.09 -18.47 -6.71
N CYS A 294 -13.60 -19.61 -7.14
CA CYS A 294 -12.18 -19.98 -6.99
C CYS A 294 -11.61 -20.42 -8.34
N LYS A 295 -10.49 -19.83 -8.76
CA LYS A 295 -9.74 -20.33 -9.91
C LYS A 295 -9.21 -21.73 -9.61
N ALA A 296 -9.54 -22.70 -10.43
CA ALA A 296 -9.08 -24.06 -10.25
C ALA A 296 -7.62 -24.24 -10.67
N LYS A 297 -6.90 -25.16 -10.00
CA LYS A 297 -5.61 -25.63 -10.49
C LYS A 297 -5.86 -26.54 -11.69
N MET A 298 -5.23 -26.25 -12.82
CA MET A 298 -5.32 -27.06 -14.05
C MET A 298 -4.58 -28.39 -13.88
N THR A 299 -5.01 -29.20 -12.93
CA THR A 299 -4.54 -30.60 -12.74
C THR A 299 -4.97 -31.48 -13.89
N ALA A 300 -4.42 -32.69 -14.00
CA ALA A 300 -4.82 -33.65 -15.04
C ALA A 300 -6.33 -33.91 -15.02
N ASN A 301 -6.98 -33.96 -13.85
CA ASN A 301 -8.42 -34.22 -13.74
C ASN A 301 -9.24 -32.98 -14.21
N VAL A 302 -8.81 -31.75 -13.86
CA VAL A 302 -9.49 -30.52 -14.32
C VAL A 302 -9.30 -30.34 -15.84
N ARG A 303 -8.14 -30.72 -16.39
CA ARG A 303 -7.94 -30.72 -17.86
C ARG A 303 -8.85 -31.70 -18.58
N LYS A 304 -9.13 -32.89 -17.99
CA LYS A 304 -10.11 -33.83 -18.55
C LYS A 304 -11.50 -33.24 -18.63
N ILE A 305 -11.90 -32.37 -17.67
CA ILE A 305 -13.18 -31.66 -17.71
C ILE A 305 -13.21 -30.73 -18.92
N ALA A 306 -12.18 -29.89 -19.09
CA ALA A 306 -12.12 -28.98 -20.24
C ALA A 306 -12.10 -29.71 -21.58
N ASN A 307 -11.34 -30.83 -21.69
CA ASN A 307 -11.32 -31.66 -22.90
C ASN A 307 -12.68 -32.29 -23.18
N TYR A 308 -13.39 -32.82 -22.18
CA TYR A 308 -14.71 -33.35 -22.32
C TYR A 308 -15.70 -32.31 -22.86
N LEU A 309 -15.67 -31.08 -22.34
CA LEU A 309 -16.51 -29.98 -22.81
C LEU A 309 -16.17 -29.56 -24.25
N GLU A 310 -14.91 -29.69 -24.67
CA GLU A 310 -14.46 -29.45 -26.03
C GLU A 310 -14.94 -30.55 -26.97
N GLU A 311 -14.74 -31.83 -26.61
CA GLU A 311 -15.16 -33.00 -27.39
C GLU A 311 -16.67 -33.08 -27.56
N THR A 312 -17.43 -32.53 -26.61
CA THR A 312 -18.90 -32.49 -26.64
C THR A 312 -19.46 -31.16 -27.17
N GLU A 313 -18.60 -30.29 -27.71
CA GLU A 313 -18.96 -29.00 -28.34
C GLU A 313 -19.83 -28.10 -27.45
N GLN A 314 -19.53 -28.06 -26.13
CA GLN A 314 -20.34 -27.30 -25.17
C GLN A 314 -19.86 -25.86 -24.96
N PHE A 315 -18.74 -25.45 -25.56
CA PHE A 315 -18.26 -24.09 -25.44
C PHE A 315 -19.07 -23.08 -26.24
N GLU A 316 -19.71 -22.15 -25.53
CA GLU A 316 -20.45 -21.04 -26.13
C GLU A 316 -19.53 -19.82 -26.26
N SER A 317 -19.62 -19.08 -27.36
CA SER A 317 -18.81 -17.89 -27.62
C SER A 317 -19.23 -16.75 -26.69
N VAL A 318 -18.26 -16.20 -25.94
CA VAL A 318 -18.43 -15.02 -25.10
C VAL A 318 -17.90 -13.77 -25.83
N SER A 319 -16.83 -13.92 -26.59
CA SER A 319 -16.24 -12.87 -27.41
C SER A 319 -15.43 -13.44 -28.57
N SER A 320 -14.81 -12.59 -29.39
CA SER A 320 -13.97 -13.04 -30.51
C SER A 320 -12.83 -13.99 -30.10
N CYS A 321 -12.36 -13.89 -28.86
CA CYS A 321 -11.20 -14.65 -28.36
C CYS A 321 -11.56 -15.62 -27.23
N TYR A 322 -12.76 -15.52 -26.63
CA TYR A 322 -13.14 -16.30 -25.46
C TYR A 322 -14.43 -17.06 -25.68
N ALA A 323 -14.46 -18.30 -25.18
CA ALA A 323 -15.68 -19.12 -25.08
C ALA A 323 -15.73 -19.71 -23.67
N ALA A 324 -16.96 -19.97 -23.19
CA ALA A 324 -17.19 -20.51 -21.85
C ALA A 324 -18.12 -21.71 -21.92
N ALA A 325 -17.93 -22.67 -21.02
CA ALA A 325 -18.81 -23.82 -20.81
C ALA A 325 -18.77 -24.18 -19.33
N ASP A 326 -19.81 -24.86 -18.85
CA ASP A 326 -19.81 -25.33 -17.46
C ASP A 326 -20.43 -26.73 -17.31
N ILE A 327 -20.05 -27.38 -16.21
CA ILE A 327 -20.51 -28.71 -15.87
C ILE A 327 -20.43 -28.98 -14.38
N HIS A 328 -21.37 -29.72 -13.83
CA HIS A 328 -21.31 -30.22 -12.47
C HIS A 328 -20.67 -31.61 -12.44
N VAL A 329 -19.52 -31.72 -11.79
CA VAL A 329 -18.77 -32.97 -11.73
C VAL A 329 -17.95 -33.09 -10.44
N PRO A 330 -17.87 -34.27 -9.82
CA PRO A 330 -16.93 -34.48 -8.70
C PRO A 330 -15.53 -34.76 -9.25
N LEU A 331 -14.49 -34.21 -8.60
CA LEU A 331 -13.14 -34.71 -8.79
C LEU A 331 -12.97 -36.05 -8.05
N PRO A 332 -12.03 -36.90 -8.44
CA PRO A 332 -11.88 -38.26 -7.86
C PRO A 332 -11.70 -38.31 -6.35
N THR A 333 -11.18 -37.24 -5.76
CA THR A 333 -10.96 -37.09 -4.30
C THR A 333 -12.08 -36.34 -3.59
N TRP A 334 -13.09 -35.86 -4.31
CA TRP A 334 -14.14 -35.02 -3.78
C TRP A 334 -15.40 -35.82 -3.43
N GLU A 335 -16.00 -35.48 -2.31
CA GLU A 335 -17.23 -36.10 -1.85
C GLU A 335 -18.47 -35.64 -2.63
N LYS A 336 -18.43 -34.41 -3.17
CA LYS A 336 -19.54 -33.77 -3.86
C LYS A 336 -19.16 -33.33 -5.27
N ALA A 337 -20.16 -33.39 -6.19
CA ALA A 337 -20.07 -32.69 -7.45
C ALA A 337 -20.13 -31.16 -7.20
N ARG A 338 -19.30 -30.40 -7.93
CA ARG A 338 -19.33 -28.95 -7.93
C ARG A 338 -19.29 -28.40 -9.33
N ARG A 339 -19.80 -27.22 -9.53
CA ARG A 339 -19.83 -26.53 -10.81
C ARG A 339 -18.44 -26.06 -11.19
N PHE A 340 -17.95 -26.53 -12.34
CA PHE A 340 -16.76 -26.06 -13.01
C PHE A 340 -17.15 -25.23 -14.22
N VAL A 341 -16.75 -23.98 -14.25
CA VAL A 341 -16.85 -23.08 -15.40
C VAL A 341 -15.49 -23.07 -16.08
N CYS A 342 -15.44 -23.58 -17.30
CA CYS A 342 -14.22 -23.61 -18.12
C CYS A 342 -14.24 -22.46 -19.12
N ILE A 343 -13.15 -21.77 -19.22
CA ILE A 343 -12.90 -20.66 -20.16
C ILE A 343 -11.86 -21.14 -21.17
N ARG A 344 -12.20 -21.04 -22.44
CA ARG A 344 -11.30 -21.31 -23.56
C ARG A 344 -10.90 -20.01 -24.21
N GLU A 345 -9.61 -19.74 -24.25
CA GLU A 345 -9.02 -18.59 -24.93
C GLU A 345 -8.38 -19.03 -26.24
N THR A 346 -8.74 -18.38 -27.32
CA THR A 346 -8.10 -18.58 -28.62
C THR A 346 -6.84 -17.74 -28.68
N LEU A 347 -5.69 -18.40 -28.78
CA LEU A 347 -4.40 -17.75 -28.82
C LEU A 347 -3.99 -17.46 -30.27
N GLU A 348 -3.38 -16.30 -30.48
CA GLU A 348 -2.58 -16.02 -31.66
C GLU A 348 -1.14 -16.50 -31.41
N PRO A 349 -0.72 -17.65 -31.96
CA PRO A 349 0.60 -18.17 -31.68
C PRO A 349 1.68 -17.25 -32.26
N LYS A 350 2.69 -16.96 -31.46
CA LYS A 350 3.86 -16.13 -31.84
C LYS A 350 5.14 -16.96 -31.77
N ASP A 351 6.07 -16.70 -32.67
CA ASP A 351 7.40 -17.26 -32.61
C ASP A 351 8.24 -16.68 -31.43
N LYS A 352 9.45 -17.20 -31.23
CA LYS A 352 10.37 -16.71 -30.18
C LYS A 352 10.75 -15.24 -30.34
N ASN A 353 10.56 -14.65 -31.51
CA ASN A 353 10.85 -13.26 -31.83
C ASN A 353 9.61 -12.37 -31.76
N GLY A 354 8.45 -12.94 -31.41
CA GLY A 354 7.18 -12.21 -31.31
C GLY A 354 6.42 -12.07 -32.62
N SER A 355 6.87 -12.70 -33.72
CA SER A 355 6.17 -12.71 -35.00
C SER A 355 5.01 -13.71 -34.96
N GLN A 356 3.86 -13.32 -35.55
CA GLN A 356 2.67 -14.17 -35.60
C GLN A 356 2.95 -15.42 -36.46
N LEU A 357 2.66 -16.59 -35.90
CA LEU A 357 2.73 -17.86 -36.63
C LEU A 357 1.37 -18.14 -37.28
N CYS A 358 1.35 -18.33 -38.58
CA CYS A 358 0.18 -18.83 -39.26
C CYS A 358 0.10 -20.35 -39.04
N LEU A 359 -0.77 -20.79 -38.13
CA LEU A 359 -1.12 -22.19 -37.94
C LEU A 359 -2.50 -22.46 -38.57
N ASP A 360 -2.63 -23.59 -39.25
CA ASP A 360 -3.89 -23.99 -39.87
C ASP A 360 -4.99 -24.41 -38.84
N LEU A 361 -4.57 -24.61 -37.57
CA LEU A 361 -5.46 -24.95 -36.46
C LEU A 361 -5.34 -23.92 -35.33
N PRO A 362 -6.48 -23.56 -34.71
CA PRO A 362 -6.46 -22.67 -33.55
C PRO A 362 -5.75 -23.32 -32.37
N VAL A 363 -4.99 -22.53 -31.65
CA VAL A 363 -4.35 -22.92 -30.37
C VAL A 363 -5.19 -22.39 -29.25
N TYR A 364 -5.57 -23.26 -28.33
CA TYR A 364 -6.41 -22.90 -27.19
C TYR A 364 -5.65 -22.97 -25.86
N GLU A 365 -5.91 -22.00 -24.99
CA GLU A 365 -5.59 -22.08 -23.57
C GLU A 365 -6.86 -22.22 -22.75
N TYR A 366 -6.81 -23.11 -21.74
CA TYR A 366 -7.97 -23.38 -20.89
C TYR A 366 -7.71 -22.92 -19.47
N GLN A 367 -8.71 -22.28 -18.87
CA GLN A 367 -8.79 -21.96 -17.46
C GLN A 367 -10.07 -22.58 -16.91
N ALA A 368 -10.09 -22.87 -15.62
CA ALA A 368 -11.29 -23.35 -14.96
C ALA A 368 -11.53 -22.59 -13.66
N ILE A 369 -12.76 -22.37 -13.33
CA ILE A 369 -13.27 -21.75 -12.12
C ILE A 369 -14.19 -22.76 -11.46
N VAL A 370 -14.08 -22.97 -10.15
CA VAL A 370 -15.04 -23.71 -9.36
C VAL A 370 -15.89 -22.74 -8.56
N THR A 371 -17.20 -22.95 -8.50
CA THR A 371 -18.15 -22.04 -7.88
C THR A 371 -19.35 -22.77 -7.28
N SER A 372 -20.00 -22.16 -6.28
CA SER A 372 -21.30 -22.55 -5.74
C SER A 372 -22.48 -21.79 -6.37
N LEU A 373 -22.20 -20.82 -7.24
CA LEU A 373 -23.23 -19.99 -7.88
C LEU A 373 -23.85 -20.74 -9.06
N ASP A 374 -25.08 -21.19 -8.93
CA ASP A 374 -25.81 -21.85 -9.98
C ASP A 374 -26.70 -20.91 -10.82
N GLU A 375 -27.01 -19.74 -10.25
CA GLU A 375 -27.91 -18.73 -10.85
C GLU A 375 -27.26 -17.94 -12.00
N LEU A 376 -25.94 -17.82 -12.00
CA LEU A 376 -25.18 -17.02 -12.98
C LEU A 376 -24.73 -17.88 -14.14
N THR A 377 -24.72 -17.31 -15.35
CA THR A 377 -24.14 -17.95 -16.53
C THR A 377 -22.63 -18.14 -16.42
N ALA A 378 -22.04 -18.98 -17.25
CA ALA A 378 -20.59 -19.19 -17.28
C ALA A 378 -19.83 -17.90 -17.58
N GLU A 379 -20.36 -17.03 -18.45
CA GLU A 379 -19.81 -15.71 -18.76
C GLU A 379 -19.85 -14.78 -17.55
N GLU A 380 -20.99 -14.70 -16.86
CA GLU A 380 -21.13 -13.85 -15.67
C GLU A 380 -20.20 -14.30 -14.55
N ILE A 381 -20.02 -15.61 -14.31
CA ILE A 381 -19.05 -16.15 -13.35
C ILE A 381 -17.62 -15.72 -13.72
N TRP A 382 -17.27 -15.77 -14.98
CA TRP A 382 -15.96 -15.32 -15.43
C TRP A 382 -15.74 -13.84 -15.21
N HIS A 383 -16.74 -13.00 -15.50
CA HIS A 383 -16.70 -11.57 -15.23
C HIS A 383 -16.60 -11.27 -13.72
N GLU A 384 -17.38 -11.97 -12.90
CA GLU A 384 -17.30 -11.82 -11.44
C GLU A 384 -15.93 -12.23 -10.89
N TYR A 385 -15.34 -13.31 -11.40
CA TYR A 385 -13.99 -13.69 -11.02
C TYR A 385 -12.97 -12.62 -11.39
N ASN A 386 -13.08 -12.02 -12.55
CA ASN A 386 -12.12 -11.00 -13.02
C ASN A 386 -12.13 -9.74 -12.16
N GLN A 387 -13.19 -9.41 -11.44
CA GLN A 387 -13.21 -8.32 -10.48
C GLN A 387 -12.22 -8.53 -9.32
N ARG A 388 -11.84 -9.78 -9.03
CA ARG A 388 -10.81 -10.13 -8.06
C ARG A 388 -9.45 -9.45 -8.39
N ALA A 389 -9.16 -9.16 -9.65
CA ALA A 389 -7.93 -8.47 -10.03
C ALA A 389 -7.71 -7.14 -9.26
N ASN A 390 -8.78 -6.53 -8.75
CA ASN A 390 -8.70 -5.34 -7.92
C ASN A 390 -7.94 -5.55 -6.60
N ILE A 391 -7.86 -6.79 -6.07
CA ILE A 391 -7.10 -7.07 -4.84
C ILE A 391 -5.60 -6.86 -5.05
N GLU A 392 -5.08 -7.15 -6.26
CA GLU A 392 -3.68 -6.94 -6.59
C GLU A 392 -3.30 -5.46 -6.44
N ASN A 393 -4.19 -4.55 -6.89
CA ASN A 393 -4.01 -3.11 -6.70
C ASN A 393 -3.99 -2.74 -5.21
N LYS A 394 -4.82 -3.40 -4.37
CA LYS A 394 -4.85 -3.14 -2.92
C LYS A 394 -3.60 -3.65 -2.21
N ILE A 395 -3.08 -4.79 -2.64
CA ILE A 395 -1.80 -5.31 -2.16
C ILE A 395 -0.65 -4.39 -2.57
N ASP A 396 -0.67 -3.84 -3.78
CA ASP A 396 0.32 -2.88 -4.24
C ASP A 396 0.22 -1.55 -3.48
N GLU A 397 -0.98 -1.08 -3.14
CA GLU A 397 -1.15 0.06 -2.23
C GLU A 397 -0.50 -0.21 -0.87
N LEU A 398 -0.64 -1.42 -0.30
CA LEU A 398 0.04 -1.78 0.94
C LEU A 398 1.57 -1.86 0.77
N LYS A 399 2.06 -2.45 -0.33
CA LYS A 399 3.49 -2.62 -0.60
C LYS A 399 4.17 -1.30 -0.93
N VAL A 400 3.74 -0.67 -2.01
CA VAL A 400 4.36 0.56 -2.54
C VAL A 400 3.87 1.78 -1.78
N GLY A 401 2.57 1.82 -1.50
CA GLY A 401 1.93 2.94 -0.83
C GLY A 401 2.27 3.05 0.65
N LEU A 402 2.40 1.95 1.37
CA LEU A 402 2.63 1.93 2.82
C LEU A 402 3.90 1.17 3.24
N GLY A 403 4.70 0.73 2.27
CA GLY A 403 5.98 0.06 2.52
C GLY A 403 5.82 -1.29 3.24
N MET A 404 4.77 -2.04 2.93
CA MET A 404 4.52 -3.36 3.53
C MET A 404 5.70 -4.34 3.32
N ASP A 405 6.40 -4.22 2.20
CA ASP A 405 7.57 -5.02 1.86
C ASP A 405 8.83 -4.67 2.67
N GLN A 406 8.80 -3.58 3.44
CA GLN A 406 9.94 -3.15 4.26
C GLN A 406 9.87 -3.77 5.65
N MET A 407 10.25 -5.05 5.77
CA MET A 407 10.38 -5.78 7.03
C MET A 407 11.75 -5.53 7.64
N SER A 408 11.83 -4.54 8.54
CA SER A 408 13.09 -4.04 9.10
C SER A 408 13.45 -4.62 10.47
N GLN A 409 12.59 -5.48 11.04
CA GLN A 409 12.82 -6.09 12.34
C GLN A 409 13.39 -7.50 12.18
N HIS A 410 14.17 -7.95 13.17
CA HIS A 410 14.68 -9.32 13.19
C HIS A 410 13.58 -10.29 13.64
N GLU A 411 12.86 -9.94 14.69
CA GLU A 411 11.85 -10.78 15.31
C GLU A 411 10.55 -10.80 14.53
N PHE A 412 9.96 -11.96 14.43
CA PHE A 412 8.75 -12.21 13.65
C PHE A 412 7.55 -11.39 14.16
N ASP A 413 7.31 -11.41 15.46
CA ASP A 413 6.17 -10.70 16.07
C ASP A 413 6.27 -9.18 15.89
N ARG A 414 7.48 -8.62 15.89
CA ARG A 414 7.69 -7.20 15.63
C ARG A 414 7.40 -6.83 14.18
N ASN A 415 7.73 -7.71 13.24
CA ASN A 415 7.35 -7.52 11.84
C ASN A 415 5.83 -7.62 11.66
N GLN A 416 5.16 -8.56 12.36
CA GLN A 416 3.70 -8.67 12.37
C GLN A 416 3.05 -7.42 12.98
N ALA A 417 3.56 -6.88 14.09
CA ALA A 417 3.07 -5.62 14.68
C ALA A 417 3.24 -4.44 13.71
N PHE A 418 4.42 -4.33 13.08
CA PHE A 418 4.68 -3.26 12.12
C PHE A 418 3.81 -3.37 10.86
N LEU A 419 3.50 -4.59 10.45
CA LEU A 419 2.55 -4.86 9.38
C LEU A 419 1.14 -4.36 9.74
N TRP A 420 0.66 -4.63 10.96
CA TRP A 420 -0.63 -4.13 11.43
C TRP A 420 -0.70 -2.61 11.52
N ILE A 421 0.39 -1.95 11.94
CA ILE A 421 0.46 -0.48 11.95
C ILE A 421 0.22 0.08 10.54
N LYS A 422 0.77 -0.57 9.52
CA LYS A 422 0.55 -0.21 8.11
C LYS A 422 -0.88 -0.54 7.65
N GLY A 423 -1.46 -1.63 8.14
CA GLY A 423 -2.86 -1.99 7.90
C GLY A 423 -3.84 -0.95 8.49
N LEU A 424 -3.58 -0.48 9.70
CA LEU A 424 -4.35 0.61 10.33
C LEU A 424 -4.25 1.91 9.51
N ALA A 425 -3.03 2.29 9.10
CA ALA A 425 -2.81 3.46 8.24
C ALA A 425 -3.55 3.32 6.90
N TYR A 426 -3.57 2.11 6.32
CA TYR A 426 -4.30 1.82 5.09
C TYR A 426 -5.80 2.10 5.26
N ASN A 427 -6.43 1.53 6.27
CA ASN A 427 -7.87 1.70 6.49
C ASN A 427 -8.26 3.14 6.86
N LEU A 428 -7.41 3.85 7.62
CA LEU A 428 -7.61 5.26 7.90
C LEU A 428 -7.58 6.09 6.60
N LEU A 429 -6.59 5.87 5.72
CA LEU A 429 -6.49 6.56 4.44
C LEU A 429 -7.61 6.14 3.47
N ASN A 430 -7.99 4.86 3.47
CA ASN A 430 -9.08 4.36 2.64
C ASN A 430 -10.41 5.02 3.03
N TRP A 431 -10.73 5.06 4.33
CA TRP A 431 -11.95 5.71 4.80
C TRP A 431 -11.89 7.23 4.61
N PHE A 432 -10.75 7.87 4.89
CA PHE A 432 -10.54 9.29 4.64
C PHE A 432 -10.84 9.68 3.19
N ARG A 433 -10.28 8.95 2.21
CA ARG A 433 -10.53 9.25 0.78
C ARG A 433 -11.98 9.03 0.37
N LEU A 434 -12.63 7.98 0.88
CA LEU A 434 -14.03 7.69 0.57
C LEU A 434 -15.00 8.69 1.23
N ALA A 435 -14.65 9.21 2.40
CA ALA A 435 -15.48 10.15 3.15
C ALA A 435 -15.31 11.60 2.69
N LEU A 436 -14.08 12.04 2.38
CA LEU A 436 -13.76 13.45 2.19
C LEU A 436 -13.43 13.85 0.74
N LEU A 437 -13.34 12.89 -0.18
CA LEU A 437 -13.04 13.18 -1.58
C LEU A 437 -14.23 12.80 -2.47
N GLU A 438 -14.26 13.34 -3.67
CA GLU A 438 -15.31 13.13 -4.68
C GLU A 438 -14.70 12.77 -6.03
N ASP A 439 -15.53 12.33 -6.96
CA ASP A 439 -15.18 12.01 -8.33
C ASP A 439 -13.96 11.06 -8.43
N ASN A 440 -13.02 11.38 -9.30
CA ASN A 440 -11.82 10.62 -9.49
C ASN A 440 -10.86 10.66 -8.28
N ALA A 441 -10.97 11.68 -7.42
CA ALA A 441 -10.09 11.84 -6.27
C ALA A 441 -10.34 10.77 -5.18
N CYS A 442 -11.56 10.27 -5.03
CA CYS A 442 -11.86 9.17 -4.11
C CYS A 442 -11.20 7.83 -4.52
N ARG A 443 -10.74 7.73 -5.78
CA ARG A 443 -10.02 6.57 -6.34
C ARG A 443 -8.51 6.70 -6.29
N TYR A 444 -7.97 7.82 -5.76
CA TYR A 444 -6.52 7.98 -5.65
C TYR A 444 -5.91 6.86 -4.82
N GLU A 445 -4.94 6.17 -5.40
CA GLU A 445 -4.09 5.27 -4.63
C GLU A 445 -3.27 6.04 -3.59
N VAL A 446 -2.83 5.36 -2.53
CA VAL A 446 -2.11 5.98 -1.40
C VAL A 446 -0.94 6.87 -1.84
N PRO A 447 -0.06 6.49 -2.80
CA PRO A 447 1.01 7.38 -3.26
C PRO A 447 0.50 8.68 -3.89
N THR A 448 -0.58 8.60 -4.68
CA THR A 448 -1.21 9.76 -5.32
C THR A 448 -1.93 10.63 -4.29
N LEU A 449 -2.72 10.02 -3.40
CA LEU A 449 -3.38 10.69 -2.28
C LEU A 449 -2.39 11.51 -1.45
N ARG A 450 -1.27 10.91 -1.12
CA ARG A 450 -0.19 11.56 -0.37
C ARG A 450 0.38 12.75 -1.11
N ARG A 451 0.76 12.58 -2.38
CA ARG A 451 1.33 13.65 -3.20
C ARG A 451 0.37 14.80 -3.44
N MET A 452 -0.89 14.49 -3.67
CA MET A 452 -1.90 15.50 -4.04
C MET A 452 -2.51 16.21 -2.82
N ILE A 453 -2.47 15.58 -1.64
CA ILE A 453 -3.16 16.08 -0.44
C ILE A 453 -2.18 16.18 0.75
N LEU A 454 -1.67 15.08 1.28
CA LEU A 454 -1.01 15.10 2.58
C LEU A 454 0.34 15.83 2.54
N ASN A 455 1.14 15.61 1.50
CA ASN A 455 2.50 16.13 1.35
C ASN A 455 2.54 17.40 0.49
N VAL A 456 1.59 18.30 0.67
CA VAL A 456 1.57 19.61 0.01
C VAL A 456 2.31 20.62 0.90
N PRO A 457 3.43 21.21 0.43
CA PRO A 457 4.18 22.17 1.22
C PRO A 457 3.37 23.45 1.48
N GLY A 458 3.52 24.01 2.68
CA GLY A 458 2.85 25.26 3.03
C GLY A 458 3.61 26.07 4.07
N ASN A 459 3.34 27.38 4.11
CA ASN A 459 3.85 28.28 5.15
C ASN A 459 2.85 28.34 6.30
N VAL A 460 3.34 28.10 7.50
CA VAL A 460 2.57 28.25 8.74
C VAL A 460 2.63 29.71 9.17
N VAL A 461 1.48 30.36 9.25
CA VAL A 461 1.35 31.76 9.67
C VAL A 461 0.37 31.89 10.82
N GLY A 462 0.59 32.89 11.70
CA GLY A 462 -0.26 33.13 12.86
C GLY A 462 0.41 32.73 14.18
N HIS A 463 -0.31 32.90 15.28
CA HIS A 463 0.16 32.64 16.63
C HIS A 463 -0.81 31.76 17.38
N ASP A 464 -0.30 30.86 18.21
CA ASP A 464 -1.01 29.95 19.12
C ASP A 464 -2.20 29.21 18.45
N ARG A 465 -3.44 29.48 18.88
CA ARG A 465 -4.65 28.82 18.40
C ARG A 465 -5.15 29.31 17.03
N TYR A 466 -4.62 30.44 16.54
CA TYR A 466 -5.02 31.06 15.27
C TYR A 466 -3.94 30.87 14.20
N ARG A 467 -3.68 29.63 13.85
CA ARG A 467 -2.71 29.31 12.81
C ARG A 467 -3.37 28.98 11.50
N HIS A 468 -2.80 29.46 10.43
CA HIS A 468 -3.23 29.19 9.07
C HIS A 468 -2.07 28.61 8.29
N ILE A 469 -2.35 27.66 7.42
CA ILE A 469 -1.37 27.18 6.45
C ILE A 469 -1.67 27.89 5.13
N LYS A 470 -0.71 28.67 4.65
CA LYS A 470 -0.75 29.32 3.35
C LYS A 470 -0.10 28.41 2.31
N LEU A 471 -0.90 27.99 1.35
CA LEU A 471 -0.44 27.19 0.21
C LEU A 471 -0.22 28.08 -0.99
N ALA A 472 0.62 27.65 -1.93
CA ALA A 472 0.72 28.31 -3.23
C ALA A 472 -0.61 28.18 -3.98
N PRO A 473 -1.11 29.26 -4.62
CA PRO A 473 -2.36 29.22 -5.36
C PRO A 473 -2.28 28.23 -6.52
N ASN A 474 -3.18 27.25 -6.51
CA ASN A 474 -3.31 26.23 -7.54
C ASN A 474 -4.80 25.90 -7.66
N GLU A 475 -5.41 26.16 -8.81
CA GLU A 475 -6.87 26.04 -8.99
C GLU A 475 -7.40 24.62 -8.69
N PRO A 476 -6.81 23.52 -9.19
CA PRO A 476 -7.21 22.17 -8.83
C PRO A 476 -7.12 21.90 -7.32
N LEU A 477 -6.05 22.35 -6.67
CA LEU A 477 -5.87 22.16 -5.23
C LEU A 477 -6.89 22.99 -4.42
N MET A 478 -7.18 24.21 -4.85
CA MET A 478 -8.19 25.06 -4.20
C MET A 478 -9.59 24.42 -4.26
N LYS A 479 -9.98 23.87 -5.42
CA LYS A 479 -11.24 23.12 -5.57
C LYS A 479 -11.26 21.90 -4.65
N LEU A 480 -10.18 21.14 -4.62
CA LEU A 480 -10.06 19.96 -3.77
C LEU A 480 -10.17 20.29 -2.28
N VAL A 481 -9.50 21.35 -1.81
CA VAL A 481 -9.60 21.83 -0.41
C VAL A 481 -11.02 22.30 -0.07
N ALA A 482 -11.70 22.96 -1.00
CA ALA A 482 -13.09 23.40 -0.80
C ALA A 482 -14.03 22.19 -0.67
N ILE A 483 -13.86 21.16 -1.50
CA ILE A 483 -14.60 19.88 -1.42
C ILE A 483 -14.34 19.21 -0.08
N MET A 484 -13.07 19.07 0.30
CA MET A 484 -12.69 18.43 1.56
C MET A 484 -13.28 19.13 2.79
N ARG A 485 -13.32 20.47 2.79
CA ARG A 485 -13.95 21.23 3.89
C ARG A 485 -15.45 20.96 3.97
N ARG A 486 -16.15 21.09 2.86
CA ARG A 486 -17.58 20.81 2.80
C ARG A 486 -17.88 19.39 3.25
N LYS A 487 -17.14 18.39 2.74
CA LYS A 487 -17.30 16.99 3.12
C LYS A 487 -16.97 16.71 4.59
N LEU A 488 -16.00 17.42 5.15
CA LEU A 488 -15.66 17.33 6.56
C LEU A 488 -16.82 17.80 7.44
N ASP A 489 -17.47 18.91 7.07
CA ASP A 489 -18.64 19.44 7.79
C ASP A 489 -19.84 18.49 7.66
N GLU A 490 -20.12 17.96 6.48
CA GLU A 490 -21.18 16.98 6.23
C GLU A 490 -20.93 15.68 7.05
N PHE A 491 -19.69 15.20 7.07
CA PHE A 491 -19.30 14.01 7.80
C PHE A 491 -19.41 14.21 9.32
N LEU A 492 -19.02 15.38 9.84
CA LEU A 492 -19.18 15.73 11.26
C LEU A 492 -20.64 15.64 11.70
N ILE A 493 -21.57 16.19 10.91
CA ILE A 493 -23.01 16.10 11.19
C ILE A 493 -23.47 14.65 11.24
N THR A 494 -23.05 13.85 10.27
CA THR A 494 -23.41 12.44 10.17
C THR A 494 -22.91 11.64 11.38
N VAL A 495 -21.63 11.79 11.72
CA VAL A 495 -21.01 11.09 12.85
C VAL A 495 -21.61 11.51 14.19
N THR A 496 -21.86 12.82 14.38
CA THR A 496 -22.46 13.34 15.61
C THR A 496 -23.86 12.78 15.82
N SER A 497 -24.67 12.70 14.77
CA SER A 497 -26.04 12.16 14.87
C SER A 497 -26.09 10.67 15.17
N LEU A 498 -25.05 9.91 14.80
CA LEU A 498 -25.01 8.44 14.97
C LEU A 498 -24.28 7.99 16.23
N LEU A 499 -23.27 8.74 16.67
CA LEU A 499 -22.41 8.36 17.79
C LEU A 499 -22.81 9.01 19.11
N ILE A 500 -23.61 10.08 19.09
CA ILE A 500 -24.15 10.72 20.29
C ILE A 500 -25.64 10.42 20.34
N PRO A 501 -26.10 9.50 21.21
CA PRO A 501 -27.54 9.29 21.41
C PRO A 501 -28.21 10.60 21.83
N LEU A 502 -29.30 10.97 21.17
CA LEU A 502 -30.09 12.19 21.44
C LEU A 502 -30.54 12.34 22.92
N GLU A 503 -30.51 11.29 23.69
CA GLU A 503 -30.82 11.30 25.11
C GLU A 503 -29.82 12.05 26.01
N LYS A 504 -28.62 12.39 25.50
CA LYS A 504 -27.61 13.17 26.27
C LYS A 504 -27.54 14.65 25.92
N VAL A 505 -28.37 15.14 25.01
CA VAL A 505 -28.39 16.56 24.62
C VAL A 505 -29.50 17.36 25.31
N ALA A 506 -30.32 16.71 26.12
CA ALA A 506 -31.36 17.33 26.92
C ALA A 506 -30.97 17.36 28.42
N VAL A 507 -29.99 18.21 28.79
CA VAL A 507 -29.83 18.80 30.14
C VAL A 507 -29.12 20.15 29.97
#